data_02d8910d3ce6188b4335df99b7aadc62
#
_entry.id   02d8910d3ce6188b4335df99b7aadc62
#
_cell.length_a   1.000
_cell.length_b   1.000
_cell.length_c   1.000
_cell.angle_alpha   90.00
_cell.angle_beta   90.00
_cell.angle_gamma   90.00
#
_symmetry.space_group_name_H-M   'P 1'
#
loop_
_entity.id
_entity.type
_entity.pdbx_description
1 polymer ?
#
loop_
_entity_poly.entity_id
_entity_poly.type
_entity_poly.pdbx_seq_one_letter_code
_entity_poly.pdbx_strand_id
1 'polypeptide(L)'
;MRSILAITLSTLALSGCVSESSYNGSNKPVVENKVNNTGAARTRIALALQYLKTGNNSQAKYNLERAAAFAPDLPEVHYSLAYYYQQVGENPLADKAYQKALEIKPDDPNTLNNYGVFLCGIDEYDRATDQFLKAIEVPSYIRVAESYENLALCAIEFDDFENAESYFQQALNHSSQRTSTLISLAALYYAKSDLYKASELLKRYESSGRVSSRALMLSYLVKNRMGRIEEAEKISNTILQTYSTSNEAYALKEKRTRFNEFEILREKYRKAQLKELKNDASGAHVSSKPKIKVIRKKRSSEDGSTSLVTNNEQKTDKKLATANNQDVNPVIAREEQAQALPNTLSTQADEATVIAKQVTTQKEEAPKVVAPSNPTDTSAXCYVCTYY
;
A
#
# COMPACT_ATOMS: atom_id res chain seq x y z
N MET A 1 -78.33 -16.46 -2.18
CA MET A 1 -77.61 -16.86 -0.94
C MET A 1 -76.18 -17.45 -1.20
N ARG A 2 -75.97 -18.23 -2.25
CA ARG A 2 -74.60 -18.77 -2.56
C ARG A 2 -73.52 -17.67 -2.90
N SER A 3 -73.95 -16.60 -3.54
CA SER A 3 -73.03 -15.53 -3.94
C SER A 3 -72.60 -14.62 -2.77
N ILE A 4 -73.44 -14.47 -1.77
CA ILE A 4 -73.15 -13.65 -0.56
C ILE A 4 -72.13 -14.39 0.33
N LEU A 5 -72.22 -15.71 0.39
CA LEU A 5 -71.27 -16.54 1.18
C LEU A 5 -69.86 -16.54 0.60
N ALA A 6 -69.73 -16.45 -0.74
CA ALA A 6 -68.43 -16.40 -1.41
C ALA A 6 -67.71 -15.06 -1.17
N ILE A 7 -68.46 -13.93 -1.09
CA ILE A 7 -67.89 -12.60 -0.85
C ILE A 7 -67.40 -12.48 0.61
N THR A 8 -68.15 -13.03 1.56
CA THR A 8 -67.72 -12.98 2.98
C THR A 8 -66.50 -13.86 3.26
N LEU A 9 -66.32 -14.95 2.54
CA LEU A 9 -65.12 -15.82 2.68
C LEU A 9 -63.88 -15.14 2.07
N SER A 10 -64.07 -14.36 1.00
CA SER A 10 -62.93 -13.63 0.34
C SER A 10 -62.41 -12.45 1.15
N THR A 11 -63.23 -11.84 1.98
CA THR A 11 -62.82 -10.70 2.83
C THR A 11 -62.06 -11.15 4.09
N LEU A 12 -62.23 -12.36 4.56
CA LEU A 12 -61.47 -12.90 5.69
C LEU A 12 -60.02 -13.33 5.31
N ALA A 13 -59.79 -13.59 4.04
CA ALA A 13 -58.45 -14.01 3.60
C ALA A 13 -57.43 -12.85 3.44
N LEU A 14 -57.89 -11.61 3.52
CA LEU A 14 -57.06 -10.39 3.36
C LEU A 14 -56.65 -9.76 4.69
N SER A 15 -57.07 -10.29 5.83
CA SER A 15 -56.55 -9.91 7.13
C SER A 15 -55.22 -10.63 7.36
N GLY A 16 -54.32 -10.44 6.42
CA GLY A 16 -52.94 -10.92 6.54
C GLY A 16 -52.22 -10.19 7.65
N CYS A 17 -51.57 -10.93 8.47
CA CYS A 17 -50.83 -10.61 9.65
C CYS A 17 -50.04 -9.30 9.55
N VAL A 18 -50.60 -8.23 10.01
CA VAL A 18 -49.80 -7.15 10.60
C VAL A 18 -49.47 -7.62 12.01
N SER A 19 -48.32 -8.28 12.15
CA SER A 19 -47.78 -8.52 13.47
C SER A 19 -47.20 -7.23 13.98
N GLU A 20 -48.07 -6.36 14.50
CA GLU A 20 -47.62 -5.33 15.42
C GLU A 20 -47.09 -6.04 16.67
N SER A 21 -45.79 -6.02 16.84
CA SER A 21 -45.19 -6.38 18.12
C SER A 21 -45.48 -5.27 19.11
N SER A 22 -46.75 -5.22 19.58
CA SER A 22 -47.10 -4.39 20.70
C SER A 22 -46.65 -5.09 21.98
N TYR A 23 -45.55 -4.63 22.55
CA TYR A 23 -45.20 -4.97 23.92
C TYR A 23 -46.20 -4.32 24.86
N ASN A 24 -47.16 -5.11 25.33
CA ASN A 24 -48.10 -4.69 26.34
C ASN A 24 -47.39 -4.32 27.65
N GLY A 25 -47.41 -3.06 28.00
CA GLY A 25 -47.45 -2.62 29.39
C GLY A 25 -46.14 -2.67 30.18
N SER A 26 -45.00 -2.24 29.64
CA SER A 26 -43.93 -1.78 30.51
C SER A 26 -43.46 -0.39 30.03
N ASN A 27 -43.45 0.56 30.95
CA ASN A 27 -42.88 1.90 30.76
C ASN A 27 -41.32 1.85 30.70
N LYS A 28 -40.74 0.76 30.25
CA LYS A 28 -39.31 0.69 30.02
C LYS A 28 -39.03 1.30 28.65
N PRO A 29 -38.05 2.22 28.56
CA PRO A 29 -37.68 2.77 27.27
C PRO A 29 -37.30 1.62 26.35
N VAL A 30 -37.86 1.60 25.16
CA VAL A 30 -37.40 0.70 24.10
C VAL A 30 -35.98 1.08 23.85
N VAL A 31 -35.04 0.31 24.42
CA VAL A 31 -33.64 0.38 24.00
C VAL A 31 -33.67 -0.09 22.56
N GLU A 32 -33.58 0.85 21.68
CA GLU A 32 -33.35 0.58 20.26
C GLU A 32 -32.09 -0.23 20.19
N ASN A 33 -32.25 -1.53 20.14
CA ASN A 33 -31.14 -2.45 19.98
C ASN A 33 -30.58 -2.22 18.57
N LYS A 34 -29.66 -1.27 18.47
CA LYS A 34 -28.82 -1.14 17.25
C LYS A 34 -28.10 -2.45 17.09
N VAL A 35 -28.73 -3.38 16.41
CA VAL A 35 -28.08 -4.64 16.03
C VAL A 35 -26.86 -4.26 15.19
N ASN A 36 -25.73 -4.26 15.84
CA ASN A 36 -24.44 -4.04 15.17
C ASN A 36 -24.19 -5.23 14.24
N ASN A 37 -24.64 -5.09 13.00
CA ASN A 37 -24.59 -6.17 12.03
C ASN A 37 -23.23 -6.17 11.34
N THR A 38 -22.17 -6.47 12.10
CA THR A 38 -20.79 -6.50 11.63
C THR A 38 -20.59 -7.49 10.47
N GLY A 39 -21.29 -8.62 10.48
CA GLY A 39 -21.26 -9.60 9.39
C GLY A 39 -21.74 -8.99 8.07
N ALA A 40 -22.92 -8.33 8.10
CA ALA A 40 -23.46 -7.64 6.93
C ALA A 40 -22.53 -6.51 6.46
N ALA A 41 -21.94 -5.75 7.40
CA ALA A 41 -21.00 -4.68 7.07
C ALA A 41 -19.75 -5.24 6.36
N ARG A 42 -19.16 -6.31 6.86
CA ARG A 42 -17.99 -6.96 6.24
C ARG A 42 -18.30 -7.51 4.84
N THR A 43 -19.49 -8.10 4.64
CA THR A 43 -19.95 -8.53 3.31
C THR A 43 -20.04 -7.34 2.35
N ARG A 44 -20.56 -6.21 2.80
CA ARG A 44 -20.64 -4.99 1.99
C ARG A 44 -19.25 -4.41 1.68
N ILE A 45 -18.33 -4.44 2.64
CA ILE A 45 -16.92 -4.04 2.43
C ILE A 45 -16.28 -4.92 1.33
N ALA A 46 -16.40 -6.24 1.44
CA ALA A 46 -15.83 -7.17 0.46
C ALA A 46 -16.37 -6.90 -0.95
N LEU A 47 -17.68 -6.68 -1.06
CA LEU A 47 -18.33 -6.34 -2.34
C LEU A 47 -17.83 -4.99 -2.89
N ALA A 48 -17.68 -3.98 -2.02
CA ALA A 48 -17.16 -2.67 -2.41
C ALA A 48 -15.73 -2.75 -2.94
N LEU A 49 -14.87 -3.52 -2.26
CA LEU A 49 -13.47 -3.72 -2.70
C LEU A 49 -13.42 -4.43 -4.06
N GLN A 50 -14.33 -5.36 -4.31
CA GLN A 50 -14.44 -6.02 -5.62
C GLN A 50 -14.86 -5.01 -6.71
N TYR A 51 -15.82 -4.13 -6.42
CA TYR A 51 -16.21 -3.07 -7.37
C TYR A 51 -15.06 -2.08 -7.63
N LEU A 52 -14.26 -1.74 -6.62
CA LEU A 52 -13.08 -0.90 -6.80
C LEU A 52 -12.07 -1.56 -7.76
N LYS A 53 -11.81 -2.85 -7.61
CA LYS A 53 -10.91 -3.61 -8.51
C LYS A 53 -11.39 -3.57 -9.97
N THR A 54 -12.69 -3.46 -10.20
CA THR A 54 -13.27 -3.39 -11.55
C THR A 54 -13.56 -1.96 -12.02
N GLY A 55 -13.13 -0.95 -11.26
CA GLY A 55 -13.31 0.46 -11.60
C GLY A 55 -14.73 0.99 -11.38
N ASN A 56 -15.63 0.20 -10.77
CA ASN A 56 -17.01 0.62 -10.54
C ASN A 56 -17.12 1.39 -9.21
N ASN A 57 -16.64 2.63 -9.23
CA ASN A 57 -16.56 3.50 -8.05
C ASN A 57 -17.94 3.81 -7.44
N SER A 58 -18.98 3.91 -8.27
CA SER A 58 -20.36 4.20 -7.78
C SER A 58 -20.91 3.04 -6.93
N GLN A 59 -20.75 1.81 -7.40
CA GLN A 59 -21.16 0.61 -6.65
C GLN A 59 -20.30 0.39 -5.40
N ALA A 60 -19.01 0.70 -5.50
CA ALA A 60 -18.10 0.65 -4.34
C ALA A 60 -18.59 1.59 -3.24
N LYS A 61 -18.84 2.86 -3.59
CA LYS A 61 -19.34 3.88 -2.66
C LYS A 61 -20.65 3.45 -2.00
N TYR A 62 -21.62 3.05 -2.81
CA TYR A 62 -22.93 2.59 -2.32
C TYR A 62 -22.78 1.48 -1.26
N ASN A 63 -21.93 0.49 -1.55
CA ASN A 63 -21.74 -0.63 -0.63
C ASN A 63 -20.99 -0.22 0.64
N LEU A 64 -20.05 0.72 0.58
CA LEU A 64 -19.36 1.24 1.77
C LEU A 64 -20.32 2.07 2.65
N GLU A 65 -21.18 2.87 2.04
CA GLU A 65 -22.24 3.62 2.76
C GLU A 65 -23.22 2.65 3.46
N ARG A 66 -23.59 1.56 2.79
CA ARG A 66 -24.41 0.51 3.41
C ARG A 66 -23.67 -0.20 4.54
N ALA A 67 -22.35 -0.44 4.39
CA ALA A 67 -21.53 -1.01 5.47
C ALA A 67 -21.50 -0.08 6.70
N ALA A 68 -21.34 1.22 6.47
CA ALA A 68 -21.36 2.23 7.53
C ALA A 68 -22.72 2.29 8.25
N ALA A 69 -23.82 2.11 7.50
CA ALA A 69 -25.18 2.05 8.09
C ALA A 69 -25.39 0.79 8.96
N PHE A 70 -24.76 -0.34 8.59
CA PHE A 70 -24.85 -1.58 9.37
C PHE A 70 -23.97 -1.57 10.63
N ALA A 71 -22.78 -0.99 10.56
CA ALA A 71 -21.83 -1.00 11.67
C ALA A 71 -20.96 0.29 11.66
N PRO A 72 -21.54 1.41 12.11
CA PRO A 72 -20.83 2.71 12.07
C PRO A 72 -19.58 2.76 12.95
N ASP A 73 -19.50 1.91 13.97
CA ASP A 73 -18.36 1.86 14.90
C ASP A 73 -17.38 0.72 14.58
N LEU A 74 -17.45 0.16 13.37
CA LEU A 74 -16.52 -0.87 12.93
C LEU A 74 -15.32 -0.20 12.22
N PRO A 75 -14.08 -0.33 12.76
CA PRO A 75 -12.91 0.37 12.18
C PRO A 75 -12.67 -0.01 10.71
N GLU A 76 -12.94 -1.27 10.32
CA GLU A 76 -12.79 -1.73 8.93
C GLU A 76 -13.67 -0.96 7.93
N VAL A 77 -14.83 -0.43 8.37
CA VAL A 77 -15.69 0.42 7.54
C VAL A 77 -14.96 1.72 7.19
N HIS A 78 -14.43 2.40 8.20
CA HIS A 78 -13.73 3.68 8.03
C HIS A 78 -12.43 3.51 7.25
N TYR A 79 -11.67 2.45 7.52
CA TYR A 79 -10.48 2.08 6.76
C TYR A 79 -10.83 1.88 5.27
N SER A 80 -11.91 1.16 4.98
CA SER A 80 -12.32 0.87 3.59
C SER A 80 -12.85 2.12 2.89
N LEU A 81 -13.52 3.03 3.62
CA LEU A 81 -13.90 4.35 3.12
C LEU A 81 -12.65 5.20 2.82
N ALA A 82 -11.65 5.18 3.69
CA ALA A 82 -10.38 5.88 3.47
C ALA A 82 -9.71 5.40 2.18
N TYR A 83 -9.61 4.10 2.01
CA TYR A 83 -9.05 3.48 0.80
C TYR A 83 -9.85 3.89 -0.46
N TYR A 84 -11.19 3.85 -0.37
CA TYR A 84 -12.06 4.31 -1.47
C TYR A 84 -11.77 5.78 -1.83
N TYR A 85 -11.79 6.68 -0.83
CA TYR A 85 -11.55 8.11 -1.07
C TYR A 85 -10.17 8.38 -1.66
N GLN A 86 -9.16 7.63 -1.22
CA GLN A 86 -7.80 7.69 -1.78
C GLN A 86 -7.82 7.30 -3.27
N GLN A 87 -8.53 6.22 -3.64
CA GLN A 87 -8.61 5.74 -5.04
C GLN A 87 -9.33 6.74 -5.96
N VAL A 88 -10.27 7.51 -5.44
CA VAL A 88 -11.01 8.52 -6.25
C VAL A 88 -10.43 9.93 -6.11
N GLY A 89 -9.29 10.09 -5.41
CA GLY A 89 -8.58 11.36 -5.29
C GLY A 89 -9.20 12.35 -4.29
N GLU A 90 -10.11 11.89 -3.44
CA GLU A 90 -10.77 12.71 -2.41
C GLU A 90 -9.92 12.73 -1.12
N ASN A 91 -8.71 13.31 -1.21
CA ASN A 91 -7.70 13.25 -0.15
C ASN A 91 -8.20 13.77 1.21
N PRO A 92 -8.95 14.89 1.31
CA PRO A 92 -9.46 15.33 2.62
C PRO A 92 -10.45 14.34 3.27
N LEU A 93 -11.23 13.63 2.46
CA LEU A 93 -12.17 12.61 2.96
C LEU A 93 -11.41 11.34 3.35
N ALA A 94 -10.37 10.98 2.60
CA ALA A 94 -9.49 9.85 2.93
C ALA A 94 -8.81 10.09 4.30
N ASP A 95 -8.24 11.28 4.50
CA ASP A 95 -7.57 11.68 5.75
C ASP A 95 -8.52 11.53 6.95
N LYS A 96 -9.72 12.10 6.86
CA LYS A 96 -10.75 12.01 7.92
C LYS A 96 -11.15 10.56 8.20
N ALA A 97 -11.29 9.75 7.16
CA ALA A 97 -11.71 8.35 7.31
C ALA A 97 -10.61 7.50 7.95
N TYR A 98 -9.32 7.71 7.61
CA TYR A 98 -8.20 7.09 8.31
C TYR A 98 -8.17 7.47 9.78
N GLN A 99 -8.31 8.77 10.09
CA GLN A 99 -8.37 9.26 11.48
C GLN A 99 -9.52 8.60 12.22
N LYS A 100 -10.70 8.50 11.62
CA LYS A 100 -11.88 7.87 12.23
C LYS A 100 -11.66 6.39 12.52
N ALA A 101 -11.01 5.66 11.62
CA ALA A 101 -10.65 4.26 11.85
C ALA A 101 -9.72 4.14 13.07
N LEU A 102 -8.74 5.02 13.20
CA LEU A 102 -7.77 5.04 14.32
C LEU A 102 -8.35 5.62 15.61
N GLU A 103 -9.39 6.46 15.57
CA GLU A 103 -10.14 6.83 16.78
C GLU A 103 -10.82 5.61 17.42
N ILE A 104 -11.34 4.71 16.59
CA ILE A 104 -12.02 3.50 17.04
C ILE A 104 -11.01 2.43 17.48
N LYS A 105 -9.92 2.28 16.71
CA LYS A 105 -8.87 1.28 16.98
C LYS A 105 -7.48 1.91 16.80
N PRO A 106 -6.95 2.58 17.84
CA PRO A 106 -5.70 3.36 17.73
C PRO A 106 -4.44 2.52 17.44
N ASP A 107 -4.46 1.24 17.77
CA ASP A 107 -3.34 0.32 17.66
C ASP A 107 -3.49 -0.67 16.48
N ASP A 108 -4.30 -0.33 15.47
CA ASP A 108 -4.42 -1.19 14.29
C ASP A 108 -3.23 -0.96 13.34
N PRO A 109 -2.22 -1.87 13.33
CA PRO A 109 -0.99 -1.60 12.60
C PRO A 109 -1.17 -1.55 11.07
N ASN A 110 -2.19 -2.24 10.54
CA ASN A 110 -2.50 -2.20 9.11
C ASN A 110 -3.06 -0.83 8.72
N THR A 111 -3.99 -0.29 9.51
CA THR A 111 -4.52 1.06 9.29
C THR A 111 -3.42 2.11 9.42
N LEU A 112 -2.59 2.01 10.47
CA LEU A 112 -1.44 2.90 10.68
C LEU A 112 -0.49 2.88 9.49
N ASN A 113 -0.07 1.69 9.03
CA ASN A 113 0.82 1.55 7.88
C ASN A 113 0.21 2.16 6.60
N ASN A 114 -1.04 1.84 6.29
CA ASN A 114 -1.69 2.33 5.07
C ASN A 114 -1.99 3.83 5.12
N TYR A 115 -2.29 4.34 6.31
CA TYR A 115 -2.40 5.80 6.52
C TYR A 115 -1.04 6.47 6.27
N GLY A 116 0.07 5.88 6.74
CA GLY A 116 1.42 6.36 6.45
C GLY A 116 1.70 6.43 4.93
N VAL A 117 1.35 5.37 4.19
CA VAL A 117 1.48 5.34 2.72
C VAL A 117 0.66 6.47 2.07
N PHE A 118 -0.60 6.64 2.51
CA PHE A 118 -1.46 7.70 2.00
C PHE A 118 -0.87 9.10 2.28
N LEU A 119 -0.45 9.35 3.52
CA LEU A 119 0.14 10.63 3.92
C LEU A 119 1.42 10.96 3.14
N CYS A 120 2.25 9.96 2.89
CA CYS A 120 3.44 10.10 2.04
C CYS A 120 3.03 10.53 0.62
N GLY A 121 1.98 9.92 0.07
CA GLY A 121 1.46 10.21 -1.26
C GLY A 121 0.83 11.61 -1.42
N ILE A 122 0.57 12.30 -0.31
CA ILE A 122 0.07 13.69 -0.31
C ILE A 122 1.08 14.67 0.32
N ASP A 123 2.35 14.30 0.30
CA ASP A 123 3.49 15.11 0.73
C ASP A 123 3.50 15.49 2.23
N GLU A 124 2.86 14.68 3.08
CA GLU A 124 2.79 14.86 4.53
C GLU A 124 3.83 13.98 5.26
N TYR A 125 5.13 14.19 4.98
CA TYR A 125 6.24 13.32 5.39
C TYR A 125 6.29 13.06 6.90
N ASP A 126 6.21 14.12 7.71
CA ASP A 126 6.32 13.98 9.18
C ASP A 126 5.16 13.16 9.75
N ARG A 127 3.95 13.42 9.25
CA ARG A 127 2.76 12.64 9.65
C ARG A 127 2.87 11.18 9.17
N ALA A 128 3.35 10.97 7.95
CA ALA A 128 3.56 9.62 7.39
C ALA A 128 4.54 8.82 8.27
N THR A 129 5.69 9.44 8.60
CA THR A 129 6.72 8.84 9.45
C THR A 129 6.15 8.44 10.81
N ASP A 130 5.37 9.31 11.45
CA ASP A 130 4.72 9.06 12.74
C ASP A 130 3.80 7.82 12.66
N GLN A 131 2.99 7.70 11.59
CA GLN A 131 2.09 6.56 11.45
C GLN A 131 2.86 5.24 11.22
N PHE A 132 3.89 5.26 10.38
CA PHE A 132 4.72 4.06 10.14
C PHE A 132 5.41 3.61 11.44
N LEU A 133 5.99 4.53 12.20
CA LEU A 133 6.66 4.20 13.46
C LEU A 133 5.67 3.64 14.49
N LYS A 134 4.47 4.21 14.60
CA LYS A 134 3.39 3.65 15.44
C LYS A 134 3.02 2.23 15.01
N ALA A 135 2.90 1.97 13.72
CA ALA A 135 2.61 0.60 13.22
C ALA A 135 3.70 -0.39 13.64
N ILE A 136 4.96 -0.01 13.49
CA ILE A 136 6.14 -0.83 13.84
C ILE A 136 6.19 -1.15 15.35
N GLU A 137 5.73 -0.23 16.20
CA GLU A 137 5.73 -0.38 17.64
C GLU A 137 4.64 -1.33 18.18
N VAL A 138 3.64 -1.68 17.37
CA VAL A 138 2.57 -2.62 17.80
C VAL A 138 3.17 -4.03 17.97
N PRO A 139 3.15 -4.61 19.19
CA PRO A 139 3.86 -5.88 19.43
C PRO A 139 3.37 -7.08 18.64
N SER A 140 2.10 -7.10 18.23
CA SER A 140 1.50 -8.19 17.47
C SER A 140 1.68 -8.04 15.96
N TYR A 141 2.35 -6.98 15.50
CA TYR A 141 2.44 -6.68 14.06
C TYR A 141 3.49 -7.55 13.36
N ILE A 142 3.03 -8.39 12.46
CA ILE A 142 3.90 -9.35 11.72
C ILE A 142 4.51 -8.74 10.45
N ARG A 143 3.98 -7.60 9.96
CA ARG A 143 4.43 -6.96 8.71
C ARG A 143 5.38 -5.78 8.96
N VAL A 144 6.16 -5.82 10.03
CA VAL A 144 7.12 -4.77 10.43
C VAL A 144 8.11 -4.45 9.29
N ALA A 145 8.62 -5.48 8.61
CA ALA A 145 9.53 -5.30 7.46
C ALA A 145 8.91 -4.45 6.35
N GLU A 146 7.61 -4.61 6.11
CA GLU A 146 6.87 -3.85 5.10
C GLU A 146 6.75 -2.37 5.50
N SER A 147 6.43 -2.09 6.76
CA SER A 147 6.35 -0.70 7.24
C SER A 147 7.70 0.00 7.17
N TYR A 148 8.79 -0.69 7.49
CA TYR A 148 10.14 -0.14 7.30
C TYR A 148 10.44 0.11 5.82
N GLU A 149 10.04 -0.80 4.93
CA GLU A 149 10.20 -0.62 3.47
C GLU A 149 9.41 0.60 2.97
N ASN A 150 8.14 0.74 3.38
CA ASN A 150 7.30 1.88 3.01
C ASN A 150 7.89 3.20 3.55
N LEU A 151 8.37 3.20 4.78
CA LEU A 151 9.03 4.35 5.39
C LEU A 151 10.31 4.72 4.62
N ALA A 152 11.10 3.74 4.18
CA ALA A 152 12.29 3.96 3.36
C ALA A 152 11.96 4.56 1.99
N LEU A 153 10.92 4.05 1.34
CA LEU A 153 10.44 4.58 0.05
C LEU A 153 9.95 6.02 0.21
N CYS A 154 9.20 6.28 1.28
CA CYS A 154 8.74 7.62 1.61
C CYS A 154 9.93 8.57 1.85
N ALA A 155 10.94 8.16 2.59
CA ALA A 155 12.16 8.94 2.83
C ALA A 155 12.87 9.29 1.51
N ILE A 156 12.91 8.38 0.54
CA ILE A 156 13.45 8.65 -0.81
C ILE A 156 12.65 9.75 -1.51
N GLU A 157 11.32 9.75 -1.38
CA GLU A 157 10.45 10.78 -1.98
C GLU A 157 10.87 12.19 -1.49
N PHE A 158 11.25 12.30 -0.24
CA PHE A 158 11.62 13.57 0.43
C PHE A 158 13.14 13.79 0.48
N ASP A 159 13.92 13.13 -0.36
CA ASP A 159 15.36 13.25 -0.48
C ASP A 159 16.14 12.86 0.79
N ASP A 160 15.49 12.15 1.71
CA ASP A 160 16.11 11.70 2.97
C ASP A 160 16.76 10.31 2.77
N PHE A 161 17.84 10.30 1.98
CA PHE A 161 18.49 9.06 1.52
C PHE A 161 19.23 8.32 2.64
N GLU A 162 19.63 8.99 3.70
CA GLU A 162 20.33 8.38 4.84
C GLU A 162 19.33 7.57 5.69
N ASN A 163 18.21 8.17 6.04
CA ASN A 163 17.14 7.47 6.74
C ASN A 163 16.55 6.36 5.86
N ALA A 164 16.41 6.59 4.55
CA ALA A 164 15.96 5.55 3.61
C ALA A 164 16.86 4.31 3.67
N GLU A 165 18.19 4.49 3.63
CA GLU A 165 19.16 3.38 3.75
C GLU A 165 18.97 2.64 5.08
N SER A 166 18.89 3.39 6.19
CA SER A 166 18.69 2.83 7.53
C SER A 166 17.40 2.01 7.61
N TYR A 167 16.29 2.55 7.11
CA TYR A 167 14.98 1.88 7.15
C TYR A 167 14.96 0.61 6.27
N PHE A 168 15.56 0.64 5.09
CA PHE A 168 15.71 -0.59 4.27
C PHE A 168 16.53 -1.66 5.01
N GLN A 169 17.60 -1.27 5.70
CA GLN A 169 18.37 -2.20 6.51
C GLN A 169 17.53 -2.80 7.63
N GLN A 170 16.71 -1.98 8.32
CA GLN A 170 15.77 -2.47 9.32
C GLN A 170 14.75 -3.44 8.70
N ALA A 171 14.21 -3.14 7.52
CA ALA A 171 13.31 -4.06 6.81
C ALA A 171 13.99 -5.43 6.58
N LEU A 172 15.24 -5.43 6.14
CA LEU A 172 16.01 -6.68 5.93
C LEU A 172 16.39 -7.38 7.23
N ASN A 173 16.53 -6.66 8.36
CA ASN A 173 16.73 -7.27 9.68
C ASN A 173 15.48 -8.05 10.12
N HIS A 174 14.28 -7.56 9.78
CA HIS A 174 13.02 -8.26 10.08
C HIS A 174 12.67 -9.34 9.06
N SER A 175 13.10 -9.18 7.80
CA SER A 175 12.84 -10.15 6.73
C SER A 175 14.01 -10.13 5.73
N SER A 176 15.02 -10.95 6.00
CA SER A 176 16.31 -10.93 5.30
C SER A 176 16.23 -11.28 3.81
N GLN A 177 15.18 -11.98 3.37
CA GLN A 177 14.98 -12.39 1.97
C GLN A 177 13.80 -11.65 1.30
N ARG A 178 13.41 -10.49 1.84
CA ARG A 178 12.35 -9.67 1.25
C ARG A 178 12.86 -9.09 -0.07
N THR A 179 12.38 -9.66 -1.18
CA THR A 179 12.91 -9.40 -2.54
C THR A 179 12.69 -7.94 -3.00
N SER A 180 11.55 -7.33 -2.64
CA SER A 180 11.30 -5.92 -2.94
C SER A 180 12.33 -5.01 -2.25
N THR A 181 12.59 -5.24 -0.97
CA THR A 181 13.58 -4.47 -0.19
C THR A 181 15.01 -4.68 -0.72
N LEU A 182 15.36 -5.91 -1.11
CA LEU A 182 16.69 -6.21 -1.70
C LEU A 182 16.93 -5.37 -2.96
N ILE A 183 15.94 -5.30 -3.86
CA ILE A 183 16.05 -4.52 -5.11
C ILE A 183 16.08 -3.02 -4.79
N SER A 184 15.20 -2.54 -3.91
CA SER A 184 15.09 -1.11 -3.57
C SER A 184 16.37 -0.59 -2.89
N LEU A 185 16.94 -1.37 -1.96
CA LEU A 185 18.20 -1.01 -1.31
C LEU A 185 19.39 -1.12 -2.31
N ALA A 186 19.38 -2.10 -3.21
CA ALA A 186 20.39 -2.20 -4.28
C ALA A 186 20.31 -0.98 -5.22
N ALA A 187 19.08 -0.53 -5.55
CA ALA A 187 18.85 0.68 -6.35
C ALA A 187 19.39 1.93 -5.64
N LEU A 188 19.17 2.03 -4.33
CA LEU A 188 19.69 3.14 -3.53
C LEU A 188 21.24 3.13 -3.52
N TYR A 189 21.85 1.97 -3.33
CA TYR A 189 23.34 1.86 -3.40
C TYR A 189 23.85 2.16 -4.82
N TYR A 190 23.13 1.73 -5.85
CA TYR A 190 23.47 2.12 -7.24
C TYR A 190 23.44 3.64 -7.40
N ALA A 191 22.41 4.30 -6.87
CA ALA A 191 22.27 5.76 -6.91
C ALA A 191 23.43 6.45 -6.18
N LYS A 192 23.82 5.91 -5.02
CA LYS A 192 24.95 6.40 -4.20
C LYS A 192 26.31 6.02 -4.80
N SER A 193 26.37 5.31 -5.94
CA SER A 193 27.57 4.79 -6.61
C SER A 193 28.34 3.75 -5.77
N ASP A 194 27.70 3.13 -4.78
CA ASP A 194 28.24 1.98 -4.05
C ASP A 194 27.88 0.70 -4.82
N LEU A 195 28.56 0.51 -5.96
CA LEU A 195 28.28 -0.57 -6.90
C LEU A 195 28.54 -1.95 -6.29
N TYR A 196 29.46 -2.02 -5.32
CA TYR A 196 29.78 -3.29 -4.64
C TYR A 196 28.60 -3.75 -3.79
N LYS A 197 28.06 -2.89 -2.90
CA LYS A 197 26.90 -3.22 -2.08
C LYS A 197 25.67 -3.51 -2.95
N ALA A 198 25.46 -2.74 -4.02
CA ALA A 198 24.38 -2.99 -4.99
C ALA A 198 24.49 -4.40 -5.57
N SER A 199 25.69 -4.79 -6.02
CA SER A 199 25.96 -6.12 -6.59
C SER A 199 25.73 -7.25 -5.57
N GLU A 200 26.10 -7.04 -4.31
CA GLU A 200 25.88 -8.05 -3.24
C GLU A 200 24.39 -8.30 -2.98
N LEU A 201 23.60 -7.23 -2.90
CA LEU A 201 22.15 -7.36 -2.70
C LEU A 201 21.47 -8.03 -3.89
N LEU A 202 21.92 -7.73 -5.11
CA LEU A 202 21.42 -8.39 -6.32
C LEU A 202 21.75 -9.88 -6.33
N LYS A 203 22.93 -10.29 -5.88
CA LYS A 203 23.28 -11.71 -5.69
C LYS A 203 22.36 -12.38 -4.65
N ARG A 204 22.08 -11.70 -3.55
CA ARG A 204 21.12 -12.20 -2.54
C ARG A 204 19.73 -12.36 -3.15
N TYR A 205 19.28 -11.41 -3.96
CA TYR A 205 18.01 -11.49 -4.70
C TYR A 205 18.01 -12.72 -5.62
N GLU A 206 19.05 -12.89 -6.43
CA GLU A 206 19.22 -14.03 -7.36
C GLU A 206 19.21 -15.37 -6.62
N SER A 207 19.84 -15.43 -5.43
CA SER A 207 19.90 -16.66 -4.61
C SER A 207 18.51 -17.07 -4.07
N SER A 208 17.52 -16.18 -4.09
CA SER A 208 16.14 -16.52 -3.74
C SER A 208 15.41 -17.31 -4.85
N GLY A 209 16.05 -17.53 -5.98
CA GLY A 209 15.47 -18.20 -7.15
C GLY A 209 14.52 -17.33 -7.96
N ARG A 210 14.40 -16.07 -7.64
CA ARG A 210 13.54 -15.12 -8.35
C ARG A 210 14.31 -14.36 -9.43
N VAL A 211 13.66 -14.13 -10.56
CA VAL A 211 14.19 -13.34 -11.66
C VAL A 211 13.10 -12.41 -12.17
N SER A 212 13.44 -11.16 -12.41
CA SER A 212 12.54 -10.17 -13.02
C SER A 212 13.31 -9.28 -13.96
N SER A 213 12.65 -8.75 -14.99
CA SER A 213 13.25 -7.78 -15.94
C SER A 213 13.81 -6.57 -15.19
N ARG A 214 13.09 -6.11 -14.14
CA ARG A 214 13.49 -5.00 -13.27
C ARG A 214 14.83 -5.28 -12.56
N ALA A 215 14.98 -6.45 -11.93
CA ALA A 215 16.21 -6.84 -11.24
C ALA A 215 17.38 -7.03 -12.23
N LEU A 216 17.08 -7.62 -13.40
CA LEU A 216 18.07 -7.78 -14.48
C LEU A 216 18.55 -6.42 -15.01
N MET A 217 17.64 -5.45 -15.18
CA MET A 217 18.01 -4.09 -15.61
C MET A 217 18.94 -3.43 -14.58
N LEU A 218 18.64 -3.54 -13.29
CA LEU A 218 19.55 -3.00 -12.26
C LEU A 218 20.91 -3.72 -12.29
N SER A 219 20.93 -5.04 -12.44
CA SER A 219 22.16 -5.82 -12.58
C SER A 219 22.97 -5.37 -13.81
N TYR A 220 22.30 -5.17 -14.96
CA TYR A 220 22.89 -4.62 -16.18
C TYR A 220 23.58 -3.27 -15.92
N LEU A 221 22.84 -2.34 -15.29
CA LEU A 221 23.35 -1.00 -15.00
C LEU A 221 24.56 -1.03 -14.05
N VAL A 222 24.49 -1.86 -13.00
CA VAL A 222 25.58 -2.05 -12.03
C VAL A 222 26.81 -2.63 -12.75
N LYS A 223 26.66 -3.72 -13.51
CA LYS A 223 27.79 -4.37 -14.25
C LYS A 223 28.40 -3.42 -15.25
N ASN A 224 27.58 -2.71 -16.01
CA ASN A 224 28.04 -1.74 -17.00
C ASN A 224 28.89 -0.64 -16.35
N ARG A 225 28.44 -0.09 -15.22
CA ARG A 225 29.19 0.95 -14.48
C ARG A 225 30.44 0.42 -13.78
N MET A 226 30.47 -0.87 -13.44
CA MET A 226 31.69 -1.55 -12.94
C MET A 226 32.72 -1.83 -14.03
N GLY A 227 32.41 -1.55 -15.31
CA GLY A 227 33.26 -1.88 -16.46
C GLY A 227 33.20 -3.36 -16.85
N ARG A 228 32.28 -4.14 -16.31
CA ARG A 228 32.07 -5.56 -16.62
C ARG A 228 31.17 -5.70 -17.84
N ILE A 229 31.68 -5.25 -18.99
CA ILE A 229 30.88 -5.07 -20.21
C ILE A 229 30.31 -6.41 -20.71
N GLU A 230 31.13 -7.48 -20.72
CA GLU A 230 30.66 -8.79 -21.19
C GLU A 230 29.51 -9.36 -20.34
N GLU A 231 29.57 -9.16 -19.01
CA GLU A 231 28.51 -9.59 -18.11
C GLU A 231 27.23 -8.74 -18.35
N ALA A 232 27.40 -7.44 -18.52
CA ALA A 232 26.29 -6.52 -18.83
C ALA A 232 25.61 -6.90 -20.16
N GLU A 233 26.38 -7.21 -21.20
CA GLU A 233 25.84 -7.64 -22.51
C GLU A 233 25.04 -8.95 -22.40
N LYS A 234 25.53 -9.92 -21.64
CA LYS A 234 24.79 -11.17 -21.38
C LYS A 234 23.44 -10.91 -20.70
N ILE A 235 23.43 -10.02 -19.71
CA ILE A 235 22.18 -9.63 -19.01
C ILE A 235 21.25 -8.89 -19.98
N SER A 236 21.76 -7.94 -20.75
CA SER A 236 21.01 -7.21 -21.78
C SER A 236 20.32 -8.18 -22.74
N ASN A 237 21.08 -9.14 -23.28
CA ASN A 237 20.56 -10.16 -24.19
C ASN A 237 19.45 -11.01 -23.52
N THR A 238 19.62 -11.36 -22.25
CA THR A 238 18.58 -12.07 -21.48
C THR A 238 17.29 -11.24 -21.40
N ILE A 239 17.38 -9.95 -21.09
CA ILE A 239 16.22 -9.06 -21.04
C ILE A 239 15.54 -9.01 -22.43
N LEU A 240 16.31 -8.81 -23.47
CA LEU A 240 15.79 -8.65 -24.84
C LEU A 240 15.10 -9.93 -25.38
N GLN A 241 15.62 -11.10 -24.99
CA GLN A 241 15.09 -12.40 -25.43
C GLN A 241 13.93 -12.89 -24.56
N THR A 242 14.09 -12.84 -23.24
CA THR A 242 13.15 -13.46 -22.27
C THR A 242 12.02 -12.50 -21.88
N TYR A 243 12.31 -11.20 -21.80
CA TYR A 243 11.36 -10.17 -21.35
C TYR A 243 11.11 -9.12 -22.44
N SER A 244 10.97 -9.57 -23.70
CA SER A 244 10.98 -8.73 -24.93
C SER A 244 9.91 -7.64 -24.97
N THR A 245 8.83 -7.76 -24.17
CA THR A 245 7.73 -6.79 -24.06
C THR A 245 7.81 -5.91 -22.81
N SER A 246 8.85 -6.08 -21.98
CA SER A 246 9.01 -5.28 -20.77
C SER A 246 9.50 -3.86 -21.08
N ASN A 247 9.25 -2.93 -20.16
CA ASN A 247 9.76 -1.55 -20.24
C ASN A 247 11.30 -1.52 -20.31
N GLU A 248 11.97 -2.46 -19.63
CA GLU A 248 13.42 -2.61 -19.62
C GLU A 248 13.94 -3.02 -21.02
N ALA A 249 13.25 -3.95 -21.67
CA ALA A 249 13.60 -4.34 -23.05
C ALA A 249 13.44 -3.16 -24.03
N TYR A 250 12.36 -2.41 -23.89
CA TYR A 250 12.16 -1.19 -24.70
C TYR A 250 13.26 -0.15 -24.44
N ALA A 251 13.61 0.07 -23.16
CA ALA A 251 14.66 1.01 -22.79
C ALA A 251 16.03 0.62 -23.40
N LEU A 252 16.31 -0.68 -23.45
CA LEU A 252 17.57 -1.20 -24.10
C LEU A 252 17.52 -1.03 -25.64
N LYS A 253 16.42 -1.44 -26.28
CA LYS A 253 16.24 -1.35 -27.74
C LYS A 253 16.36 0.09 -28.25
N GLU A 254 15.73 1.02 -27.54
CA GLU A 254 15.70 2.44 -27.88
C GLU A 254 16.92 3.23 -27.38
N LYS A 255 17.88 2.57 -26.71
CA LYS A 255 19.06 3.20 -26.06
C LYS A 255 18.64 4.33 -25.10
N ARG A 256 17.53 4.12 -24.39
CA ARG A 256 16.89 5.11 -23.50
C ARG A 256 17.00 4.71 -22.03
N THR A 257 18.06 3.98 -21.66
CA THR A 257 18.27 3.52 -20.28
C THR A 257 18.32 4.66 -19.26
N ARG A 258 18.69 5.87 -19.69
CA ARG A 258 18.71 7.08 -18.84
C ARG A 258 17.32 7.45 -18.27
N PHE A 259 16.24 6.94 -18.87
CA PHE A 259 14.87 7.16 -18.42
C PHE A 259 14.35 6.00 -17.56
N ASN A 260 15.19 5.01 -17.30
CA ASN A 260 14.85 3.92 -16.39
C ASN A 260 14.83 4.44 -14.95
N GLU A 261 13.97 3.87 -14.12
CA GLU A 261 13.77 4.27 -12.71
C GLU A 261 15.08 4.40 -11.91
N PHE A 262 16.03 3.50 -12.15
CA PHE A 262 17.30 3.47 -11.41
C PHE A 262 18.21 4.64 -11.78
N GLU A 263 18.24 5.03 -13.05
CA GLU A 263 18.97 6.24 -13.50
C GLU A 263 18.26 7.52 -13.04
N ILE A 264 16.94 7.49 -12.98
CA ILE A 264 16.14 8.59 -12.41
C ILE A 264 16.48 8.74 -10.91
N LEU A 265 16.49 7.64 -10.12
CA LEU A 265 16.92 7.68 -8.71
C LEU A 265 18.34 8.23 -8.56
N ARG A 266 19.23 7.80 -9.44
CA ARG A 266 20.62 8.25 -9.44
C ARG A 266 20.71 9.77 -9.69
N GLU A 267 19.91 10.35 -10.60
CA GLU A 267 19.88 11.79 -10.85
C GLU A 267 19.25 12.57 -9.66
N LYS A 268 18.22 11.99 -9.02
CA LYS A 268 17.60 12.57 -7.81
C LYS A 268 18.61 12.70 -6.66
N TYR A 269 19.33 11.63 -6.36
CA TYR A 269 20.38 11.62 -5.34
C TYR A 269 21.45 12.69 -5.63
N ARG A 270 21.93 12.78 -6.89
CA ARG A 270 22.93 13.79 -7.29
C ARG A 270 22.42 15.22 -7.10
N LYS A 271 21.16 15.47 -7.46
CA LYS A 271 20.53 16.79 -7.30
C LYS A 271 20.44 17.17 -5.81
N ALA A 272 20.05 16.23 -4.96
CA ALA A 272 19.97 16.44 -3.51
C ALA A 272 21.34 16.75 -2.93
N GLN A 273 22.39 16.00 -3.31
CA GLN A 273 23.77 16.25 -2.87
C GLN A 273 24.27 17.63 -3.32
N LEU A 274 24.00 18.01 -4.56
CA LEU A 274 24.37 19.35 -5.07
C LEU A 274 23.64 20.46 -4.32
N LYS A 275 22.40 20.25 -3.93
CA LYS A 275 21.60 21.21 -3.13
C LYS A 275 22.21 21.37 -1.73
N GLU A 276 22.59 20.26 -1.08
CA GLU A 276 23.27 20.30 0.23
C GLU A 276 24.59 21.07 0.14
N LEU A 277 25.45 20.75 -0.83
CA LEU A 277 26.74 21.42 -1.05
C LEU A 277 26.57 22.92 -1.28
N LYS A 278 25.56 23.36 -2.02
CA LYS A 278 25.27 24.78 -2.25
C LYS A 278 24.82 25.50 -0.97
N ASN A 279 23.99 24.82 -0.17
CA ASN A 279 23.51 25.36 1.12
C ASN A 279 24.67 25.54 2.10
N ASP A 280 25.57 24.56 2.18
CA ASP A 280 26.77 24.62 3.02
C ASP A 280 27.71 25.76 2.56
N ALA A 281 27.90 25.89 1.25
CA ALA A 281 28.74 26.93 0.67
C ALA A 281 28.19 28.36 0.90
N SER A 282 26.86 28.52 1.03
CA SER A 282 26.20 29.80 1.26
C SER A 282 26.11 30.17 2.75
N GLY A 283 26.60 29.33 3.67
CA GLY A 283 26.59 29.55 5.12
C GLY A 283 25.20 29.54 5.75
N ALA A 284 24.20 29.14 5.00
CA ALA A 284 22.83 29.05 5.49
C ALA A 284 22.58 27.66 6.15
N HIS A 285 23.10 27.48 7.35
CA HIS A 285 22.78 26.33 8.17
C HIS A 285 21.32 26.41 8.65
N VAL A 286 20.38 26.12 7.76
CA VAL A 286 19.01 25.79 8.18
C VAL A 286 18.96 24.27 8.29
N SER A 287 19.15 23.77 9.50
CA SER A 287 18.95 22.34 9.79
C SER A 287 17.45 22.04 9.65
N SER A 288 17.04 21.67 8.45
CA SER A 288 15.65 21.28 8.16
C SER A 288 15.44 19.76 8.26
N LYS A 289 16.42 19.03 8.80
CA LYS A 289 16.27 17.58 8.99
C LYS A 289 15.53 17.31 10.31
N PRO A 290 14.38 16.65 10.26
CA PRO A 290 13.74 16.21 11.51
C PRO A 290 14.68 15.26 12.25
N LYS A 291 15.01 15.61 13.49
CA LYS A 291 15.80 14.72 14.35
C LYS A 291 14.94 13.55 14.80
N ILE A 292 14.95 12.48 14.04
CA ILE A 292 14.26 11.26 14.43
C ILE A 292 15.03 10.67 15.63
N LYS A 293 14.41 10.66 16.79
CA LYS A 293 14.92 9.93 17.93
C LYS A 293 14.72 8.43 17.68
N VAL A 294 15.80 7.74 17.37
CA VAL A 294 15.79 6.28 17.37
C VAL A 294 15.62 5.85 18.84
N ILE A 295 14.41 5.47 19.18
CA ILE A 295 14.13 4.91 20.51
C ILE A 295 14.66 3.46 20.52
N ARG A 296 15.89 3.28 20.96
CA ARG A 296 16.42 1.96 21.29
C ARG A 296 15.71 1.47 22.55
N LYS A 297 14.78 0.54 22.39
CA LYS A 297 14.13 -0.15 23.50
C LYS A 297 15.20 -0.95 24.27
N LYS A 298 15.52 -0.47 25.46
CA LYS A 298 16.43 -1.17 26.35
C LYS A 298 15.78 -2.50 26.78
N ARG A 299 16.33 -3.61 26.35
CA ARG A 299 15.96 -4.92 26.88
C ARG A 299 16.29 -4.91 28.39
N SER A 300 15.28 -5.00 29.21
CA SER A 300 15.46 -5.24 30.64
C SER A 300 15.88 -6.70 30.82
N SER A 301 17.17 -6.95 30.92
CA SER A 301 17.67 -8.17 31.50
C SER A 301 17.87 -7.89 33.01
N GLU A 302 16.99 -8.41 33.83
CA GLU A 302 17.29 -8.57 35.22
C GLU A 302 18.35 -9.67 35.36
N ASP A 303 19.56 -9.31 35.68
CA ASP A 303 20.34 -10.05 36.66
C ASP A 303 21.52 -9.21 37.17
N GLY A 304 21.75 -9.30 38.41
CA GLY A 304 22.66 -8.42 39.13
C GLY A 304 24.12 -8.81 39.08
N SER A 305 24.93 -7.86 39.20
CA SER A 305 26.15 -7.81 40.04
C SER A 305 27.13 -6.72 39.58
N THR A 306 27.29 -5.80 40.40
CA THR A 306 28.44 -5.01 40.89
C THR A 306 29.68 -4.81 40.04
N SER A 307 30.02 -3.56 39.95
CA SER A 307 31.27 -2.83 40.18
C SER A 307 32.15 -2.37 39.03
N LEU A 308 32.32 -1.09 39.09
CA LEU A 308 33.53 -0.21 39.00
C LEU A 308 34.20 0.07 37.67
N VAL A 309 34.00 1.30 37.27
CA VAL A 309 34.97 2.39 37.01
C VAL A 309 36.06 2.14 35.97
N THR A 310 36.11 2.88 34.94
CA THR A 310 36.99 4.05 34.69
C THR A 310 36.82 4.62 33.27
N ASN A 311 36.98 5.92 33.24
CA ASN A 311 37.03 6.79 32.04
C ASN A 311 38.15 6.39 31.06
N ASN A 312 37.91 6.58 29.79
CA ASN A 312 38.79 7.47 29.02
C ASN A 312 38.21 7.80 27.64
N GLU A 313 38.30 9.08 27.36
CA GLU A 313 38.11 9.68 26.06
C GLU A 313 39.22 9.24 25.09
N GLN A 314 38.86 9.03 23.85
CA GLN A 314 39.71 9.55 22.79
C GLN A 314 38.98 9.66 21.44
N LYS A 315 39.04 10.84 20.96
CA LYS A 315 38.71 11.42 19.68
C LYS A 315 39.65 10.89 18.60
N THR A 316 39.16 10.47 17.46
CA THR A 316 39.87 10.62 16.21
C THR A 316 38.90 10.77 15.03
N ASP A 317 39.03 11.90 14.41
CA ASP A 317 38.51 12.23 13.11
C ASP A 317 39.15 11.38 12.01
N LYS A 318 38.37 10.96 11.03
CA LYS A 318 38.78 11.02 9.62
C LYS A 318 37.62 10.77 8.67
N LYS A 319 37.34 11.70 8.01
CA LYS A 319 37.04 12.20 6.71
C LYS A 319 37.34 11.28 5.53
N LEU A 320 36.43 11.16 4.61
CA LEU A 320 36.47 11.08 3.15
C LEU A 320 35.42 10.13 2.63
N ALA A 321 34.77 10.40 1.68
CA ALA A 321 34.38 11.32 0.68
C ALA A 321 33.43 10.63 -0.29
N THR A 322 32.37 11.30 -0.56
CA THR A 322 31.68 11.53 -1.83
C THR A 322 31.77 10.39 -2.87
N ALA A 323 30.77 10.06 -3.54
CA ALA A 323 29.78 10.73 -4.33
C ALA A 323 28.74 9.78 -4.91
N ASN A 324 27.67 10.26 -5.13
CA ASN A 324 26.71 10.44 -6.22
C ASN A 324 26.09 9.17 -6.76
N ASN A 325 24.89 9.06 -6.97
CA ASN A 325 23.67 9.74 -7.39
C ASN A 325 22.59 8.70 -7.76
N GLN A 326 21.40 8.87 -7.82
CA GLN A 326 20.28 9.55 -8.33
C GLN A 326 18.99 8.79 -8.67
N ASP A 327 17.98 9.24 -8.90
CA ASP A 327 16.58 9.42 -9.20
C ASP A 327 15.68 8.18 -9.42
N VAL A 328 14.53 8.12 -8.77
CA VAL A 328 13.48 7.11 -9.01
C VAL A 328 12.10 7.73 -9.14
N ASN A 329 11.33 7.16 -10.01
CA ASN A 329 9.93 7.48 -10.25
C ASN A 329 9.06 6.85 -9.14
N PRO A 330 8.32 7.65 -8.39
CA PRO A 330 7.42 7.14 -7.34
C PRO A 330 6.25 6.28 -7.85
N VAL A 331 5.96 6.33 -9.15
CA VAL A 331 4.81 5.63 -9.75
C VAL A 331 4.90 4.10 -9.60
N ILE A 332 6.10 3.53 -9.73
CA ILE A 332 6.29 2.07 -9.68
C ILE A 332 6.13 1.53 -8.25
N ALA A 333 6.60 2.28 -7.26
CA ALA A 333 6.38 1.93 -5.86
C ALA A 333 4.89 1.96 -5.48
N ARG A 334 4.11 2.84 -6.12
CA ARG A 334 2.65 2.93 -5.92
C ARG A 334 1.89 1.74 -6.51
N GLU A 335 2.29 1.22 -7.67
CA GLU A 335 1.65 0.04 -8.28
C GLU A 335 1.86 -1.23 -7.44
N GLU A 336 3.07 -1.42 -6.93
CA GLU A 336 3.35 -2.55 -6.02
C GLU A 336 2.64 -2.40 -4.67
N GLN A 337 2.48 -1.16 -4.17
CA GLN A 337 1.78 -0.87 -2.92
C GLN A 337 0.25 -1.04 -3.03
N ALA A 338 -0.33 -0.73 -4.18
CA ALA A 338 -1.76 -0.92 -4.43
C ALA A 338 -2.19 -2.39 -4.40
N GLN A 339 -1.25 -3.32 -4.59
CA GLN A 339 -1.50 -4.76 -4.49
C GLN A 339 -1.40 -5.31 -3.06
N ALA A 340 -0.92 -4.51 -2.11
CA ALA A 340 -0.75 -4.91 -0.70
C ALA A 340 -1.99 -4.60 0.15
N LEU A 341 -3.17 -4.96 -0.34
CA LEU A 341 -4.37 -5.03 0.52
C LEU A 341 -4.11 -6.07 1.61
N PRO A 342 -4.45 -5.78 2.86
CA PRO A 342 -4.17 -6.71 3.96
C PRO A 342 -4.76 -8.09 3.67
N ASN A 343 -3.96 -9.11 3.81
CA ASN A 343 -4.39 -10.51 3.62
C ASN A 343 -5.61 -10.88 4.47
N THR A 344 -5.84 -10.19 5.57
CA THR A 344 -7.02 -10.36 6.42
C THR A 344 -8.33 -9.99 5.73
N LEU A 345 -8.33 -8.98 4.85
CA LEU A 345 -9.52 -8.64 4.05
C LEU A 345 -9.65 -9.56 2.81
N SER A 346 -8.53 -10.01 2.26
CA SER A 346 -8.48 -10.98 1.16
C SER A 346 -9.06 -12.34 1.57
N THR A 347 -8.67 -12.85 2.75
CA THR A 347 -9.19 -14.14 3.26
C THR A 347 -10.70 -14.08 3.49
N GLN A 348 -11.22 -12.96 3.99
CA GLN A 348 -12.67 -12.77 4.18
C GLN A 348 -13.41 -12.55 2.85
N ALA A 349 -12.75 -11.99 1.84
CA ALA A 349 -13.31 -11.86 0.50
C ALA A 349 -13.42 -13.23 -0.20
N ASP A 350 -12.47 -14.11 0.02
CA ASP A 350 -12.49 -15.47 -0.52
C ASP A 350 -13.63 -16.30 0.10
N GLU A 351 -13.86 -16.19 1.42
CA GLU A 351 -15.01 -16.81 2.09
C GLU A 351 -16.34 -16.24 1.62
N ALA A 352 -16.44 -14.92 1.43
CA ALA A 352 -17.64 -14.27 0.91
C ALA A 352 -17.92 -14.66 -0.56
N THR A 353 -16.88 -14.91 -1.35
CA THR A 353 -17.00 -15.36 -2.74
C THR A 353 -17.51 -16.81 -2.81
N VAL A 354 -17.11 -17.66 -1.88
CA VAL A 354 -17.63 -19.05 -1.77
C VAL A 354 -19.12 -19.02 -1.40
N ILE A 355 -19.53 -18.17 -0.46
CA ILE A 355 -20.93 -18.01 -0.05
C ILE A 355 -21.77 -17.43 -1.20
N ALA A 356 -21.26 -16.45 -1.93
CA ALA A 356 -21.94 -15.85 -3.08
C ALA A 356 -22.14 -16.88 -4.22
N LYS A 357 -21.18 -17.76 -4.45
CA LYS A 357 -21.31 -18.84 -5.44
C LYS A 357 -22.37 -19.88 -5.03
N GLN A 358 -22.52 -20.16 -3.75
CA GLN A 358 -23.55 -21.08 -3.25
C GLN A 358 -24.96 -20.51 -3.36
N VAL A 359 -25.13 -19.19 -3.23
CA VAL A 359 -26.43 -18.50 -3.37
C VAL A 359 -26.83 -18.36 -4.84
N THR A 360 -25.88 -18.25 -5.76
CA THR A 360 -26.17 -18.09 -7.20
C THR A 360 -26.61 -19.40 -7.86
N THR A 361 -26.19 -20.55 -7.32
CA THR A 361 -26.57 -21.87 -7.87
C THR A 361 -28.03 -22.26 -7.58
N GLN A 362 -28.72 -21.53 -6.73
CA GLN A 362 -30.14 -21.82 -6.40
C GLN A 362 -31.17 -20.96 -7.14
N LYS A 363 -30.75 -20.12 -8.10
CA LYS A 363 -31.67 -19.16 -8.75
C LYS A 363 -31.51 -19.12 -10.28
N GLU A 364 -31.58 -20.28 -10.91
CA GLU A 364 -31.57 -20.34 -12.39
C GLU A 364 -32.72 -21.19 -12.92
N GLU A 365 -33.93 -20.62 -12.88
CA GLU A 365 -35.03 -21.01 -13.76
C GLU A 365 -36.00 -19.82 -13.94
N ALA A 366 -35.83 -19.07 -15.03
CA ALA A 366 -36.83 -18.14 -15.55
C ALA A 366 -36.54 -17.86 -17.04
N PRO A 367 -37.58 -17.63 -17.87
CA PRO A 367 -37.54 -17.90 -19.30
C PRO A 367 -36.93 -16.77 -20.16
N LYS A 368 -36.49 -17.16 -21.34
CA LYS A 368 -35.85 -16.36 -22.39
C LYS A 368 -36.76 -15.24 -22.94
N VAL A 369 -36.22 -14.05 -23.01
CA VAL A 369 -36.75 -12.95 -23.85
C VAL A 369 -35.77 -12.65 -24.96
N VAL A 370 -36.28 -12.62 -26.20
CA VAL A 370 -35.54 -12.38 -27.43
C VAL A 370 -35.30 -10.88 -27.65
N ALA A 371 -34.09 -10.51 -27.99
CA ALA A 371 -33.70 -9.14 -28.31
C ALA A 371 -33.73 -8.87 -29.82
N PRO A 372 -34.08 -7.66 -30.27
CA PRO A 372 -33.94 -7.31 -31.69
C PRO A 372 -32.60 -6.63 -32.01
N SER A 373 -32.25 -6.76 -33.28
CA SER A 373 -30.99 -6.48 -33.92
C SER A 373 -30.71 -4.99 -34.25
N ASN A 374 -29.42 -4.64 -34.26
CA ASN A 374 -28.66 -3.49 -34.76
C ASN A 374 -29.32 -2.61 -35.83
N PRO A 375 -28.83 -1.40 -36.22
CA PRO A 375 -27.41 -1.17 -36.54
C PRO A 375 -26.82 0.28 -36.41
N THR A 376 -25.51 0.35 -36.59
CA THR A 376 -24.66 1.35 -37.28
C THR A 376 -24.35 2.71 -36.61
N ASP A 377 -23.09 2.94 -36.38
CA ASP A 377 -22.07 3.67 -37.06
C ASP A 377 -21.62 5.02 -36.47
N THR A 378 -20.35 5.23 -36.59
CA THR A 378 -19.44 6.39 -36.71
C THR A 378 -18.75 6.95 -35.48
N SER A 379 -17.49 6.66 -35.48
CA SER A 379 -16.28 7.47 -35.36
C SER A 379 -16.24 8.69 -34.45
N ALA A 380 -15.29 8.70 -33.59
CA ALA A 380 -14.24 9.73 -33.42
C ALA A 380 -13.47 9.53 -32.11
N UNK A 381 -12.20 9.30 -32.13
CA UNK A 381 -11.46 9.14 -31.20
C UNK A 381 -11.11 10.19 -30.64
N CYS A 382 -10.82 10.29 -29.60
CA CYS A 382 -9.96 11.31 -29.07
C CYS A 382 -8.94 10.73 -28.11
N TYR A 383 -7.67 10.78 -28.50
CA TYR A 383 -6.51 10.57 -27.64
C TYR A 383 -6.50 11.65 -26.56
N VAL A 384 -6.53 11.27 -25.32
CA VAL A 384 -5.95 12.09 -24.25
C VAL A 384 -5.15 11.22 -23.29
N CYS A 385 -3.92 11.64 -23.13
CA CYS A 385 -2.88 11.11 -22.27
C CYS A 385 -3.32 10.94 -20.82
N THR A 386 -3.00 9.81 -20.28
CA THR A 386 -2.97 9.60 -18.85
C THR A 386 -1.53 9.64 -18.36
N TYR A 387 -1.20 10.69 -17.64
CA TYR A 387 -0.12 10.69 -16.68
C TYR A 387 -0.74 10.77 -15.29
N TYR A 388 -0.51 9.75 -14.48
CA TYR A 388 -0.26 9.81 -13.03
C TYR A 388 0.03 8.41 -12.50
#